data_d5b72588707d9ee8e120dfc23cdb8b8a
#
_entry.id   d5b72588707d9ee8e120dfc23cdb8b8a
#
_cell.length_a   1.000
_cell.length_b   1.000
_cell.length_c   1.000
_cell.angle_alpha   90.00
_cell.angle_beta   90.00
_cell.angle_gamma   90.00
#
_symmetry.space_group_name_H-M   'P 1'
#
loop_
_entity.id
_entity.type
_entity.pdbx_description
1 polymer ?
#
loop_
_entity_poly.entity_id
_entity_poly.type
_entity_poly.pdbx_seq_one_letter_code
_entity_poly.pdbx_strand_id
1 'polypeptide(L)'
;MAEIRLGTSAFTAAGWKGSFYPRGIKPAEYLSFYATKYNTVELDNTFYRTPALSTVRGWYAKTPPGFLFAAKVPQVVTHEKVLVDCDEDLNQFLKTMDALNEKLGPLLFQFGYFNASKFKNGEEFLSRLKPFLEKLPKGYKFAVEIRNKAWLDERFVDVLREHGVALALIDQSWMPRPWEMNGKLNLITSDFTYVRWLGDRKEIEEQTTTWDKVIIDREGELFEWVKLLKKVQERRIMILAFANNHYAGNGPGTLELFRQLWGDKGLPAASGKQPSLFER
;
A
#
# COMPACT_ATOMS: atom_id res chain seq x y z
N MET A 1 19.29 -0.29 11.23
CA MET A 1 18.62 0.54 10.22
C MET A 1 17.14 0.24 10.30
N ALA A 2 16.28 1.20 9.99
CA ALA A 2 14.83 0.93 9.94
C ALA A 2 14.52 -0.07 8.81
N GLU A 3 13.48 -0.86 9.02
CA GLU A 3 13.07 -1.89 8.08
C GLU A 3 12.37 -1.26 6.86
N ILE A 4 12.69 -1.74 5.67
CA ILE A 4 11.89 -1.50 4.46
C ILE A 4 11.18 -2.79 4.07
N ARG A 5 9.88 -2.71 3.84
CA ARG A 5 9.02 -3.80 3.38
C ARG A 5 8.50 -3.50 2.00
N LEU A 6 8.74 -4.43 1.09
CA LEU A 6 8.36 -4.30 -0.31
C LEU A 6 7.32 -5.35 -0.68
N GLY A 7 6.24 -4.91 -1.30
CA GLY A 7 5.16 -5.76 -1.77
C GLY A 7 4.42 -5.14 -2.95
N THR A 8 3.42 -5.84 -3.43
CA THR A 8 2.54 -5.39 -4.51
C THR A 8 1.14 -5.06 -3.97
N SER A 9 0.34 -4.33 -4.73
CA SER A 9 -1.05 -3.97 -4.36
C SER A 9 -2.05 -5.14 -4.45
N ALA A 10 -1.60 -6.32 -4.77
CA ALA A 10 -2.28 -7.61 -4.71
C ALA A 10 -1.23 -8.71 -4.82
N PHE A 11 -1.55 -9.94 -4.39
CA PHE A 11 -0.68 -11.10 -4.62
C PHE A 11 -1.10 -11.94 -5.83
N THR A 12 -2.02 -11.44 -6.66
CA THR A 12 -2.45 -12.10 -7.92
C THR A 12 -2.73 -11.05 -8.98
N ALA A 13 -2.36 -11.36 -10.22
CA ALA A 13 -2.80 -10.60 -11.39
C ALA A 13 -2.80 -11.47 -12.65
N ALA A 14 -3.54 -11.05 -13.66
CA ALA A 14 -3.49 -11.67 -14.99
C ALA A 14 -2.07 -11.59 -15.55
N GLY A 15 -1.56 -12.68 -16.10
CA GLY A 15 -0.21 -12.74 -16.66
C GLY A 15 0.92 -13.09 -15.66
N TRP A 16 0.68 -13.09 -14.34
CA TRP A 16 1.72 -13.45 -13.39
C TRP A 16 2.06 -14.95 -13.40
N LYS A 17 1.15 -15.81 -13.87
CA LYS A 17 1.44 -17.24 -14.04
C LYS A 17 2.37 -17.44 -15.24
N GLY A 18 3.58 -17.92 -14.98
CA GLY A 18 4.64 -18.10 -15.97
C GLY A 18 5.65 -16.94 -16.05
N SER A 19 5.34 -15.76 -15.49
CA SER A 19 6.27 -14.64 -15.36
C SER A 19 6.79 -14.48 -13.93
N PHE A 20 5.89 -14.44 -12.95
CA PHE A 20 6.24 -14.38 -11.53
C PHE A 20 6.00 -15.72 -10.83
N TYR A 21 4.84 -16.33 -11.04
CA TYR A 21 4.51 -17.66 -10.52
C TYR A 21 4.97 -18.78 -11.46
N PRO A 22 5.45 -19.92 -10.93
CA PRO A 22 5.71 -21.11 -11.76
C PRO A 22 4.47 -21.52 -12.56
N ARG A 23 4.66 -22.03 -13.78
CA ARG A 23 3.54 -22.41 -14.67
C ARG A 23 2.59 -23.44 -14.07
N GLY A 24 3.10 -24.37 -13.27
CA GLY A 24 2.34 -25.48 -12.65
C GLY A 24 1.65 -25.12 -11.33
N ILE A 25 1.90 -23.94 -10.73
CA ILE A 25 1.37 -23.58 -9.41
C ILE A 25 -0.16 -23.47 -9.44
N LYS A 26 -0.80 -23.93 -8.37
CA LYS A 26 -2.26 -23.79 -8.19
C LYS A 26 -2.61 -22.46 -7.51
N PRO A 27 -3.77 -21.84 -7.79
CA PRO A 27 -4.19 -20.59 -7.17
C PRO A 27 -4.18 -20.61 -5.63
N ALA A 28 -4.46 -21.75 -5.01
CA ALA A 28 -4.42 -21.93 -3.56
C ALA A 28 -3.02 -21.75 -2.95
N GLU A 29 -1.96 -21.87 -3.76
CA GLU A 29 -0.55 -21.81 -3.36
C GLU A 29 0.08 -20.41 -3.64
N TYR A 30 -0.62 -19.53 -4.36
CA TYR A 30 -0.10 -18.23 -4.77
C TYR A 30 0.43 -17.42 -3.58
N LEU A 31 -0.37 -17.28 -2.53
CA LEU A 31 0.03 -16.47 -1.38
C LEU A 31 1.26 -17.05 -0.66
N SER A 32 1.33 -18.37 -0.50
CA SER A 32 2.50 -19.02 0.12
C SER A 32 3.75 -18.83 -0.72
N PHE A 33 3.65 -18.96 -2.04
CA PHE A 33 4.76 -18.66 -2.94
C PHE A 33 5.15 -17.18 -2.90
N TYR A 34 4.16 -16.27 -2.97
CA TYR A 34 4.37 -14.83 -2.88
C TYR A 34 5.17 -14.45 -1.63
N ALA A 35 4.79 -15.04 -0.49
CA ALA A 35 5.45 -14.79 0.79
C ALA A 35 6.89 -15.34 0.87
N THR A 36 7.35 -16.14 -0.10
CA THR A 36 8.77 -16.51 -0.25
C THR A 36 9.60 -15.42 -0.95
N LYS A 37 8.96 -14.47 -1.62
CA LYS A 37 9.59 -13.39 -2.41
C LYS A 37 9.49 -12.03 -1.74
N TYR A 38 8.39 -11.80 -1.02
CA TYR A 38 8.07 -10.53 -0.38
C TYR A 38 7.62 -10.75 1.06
N ASN A 39 7.85 -9.76 1.92
CA ASN A 39 7.50 -9.80 3.34
C ASN A 39 6.26 -8.96 3.68
N THR A 40 5.59 -8.41 2.67
CA THR A 40 4.34 -7.67 2.82
C THR A 40 3.52 -7.70 1.52
N VAL A 41 2.23 -7.44 1.65
CA VAL A 41 1.31 -7.24 0.53
C VAL A 41 0.24 -6.22 0.91
N GLU A 42 -0.22 -5.42 -0.03
CA GLU A 42 -1.43 -4.62 0.12
C GLU A 42 -2.63 -5.41 -0.43
N LEU A 43 -3.67 -5.54 0.38
CA LEU A 43 -4.93 -6.19 0.01
C LEU A 43 -5.87 -5.13 -0.60
N ASP A 44 -5.78 -4.91 -1.91
CA ASP A 44 -6.59 -3.92 -2.63
C ASP A 44 -8.06 -4.37 -2.79
N ASN A 45 -8.31 -5.67 -2.82
CA ASN A 45 -9.65 -6.24 -2.97
C ASN A 45 -10.57 -6.02 -1.76
N THR A 46 -10.04 -5.73 -0.58
CA THR A 46 -10.82 -5.38 0.61
C THR A 46 -11.55 -4.05 0.46
N PHE A 47 -11.18 -3.24 -0.52
CA PHE A 47 -11.86 -2.01 -0.89
C PHE A 47 -13.32 -2.23 -1.28
N TYR A 48 -13.62 -3.30 -2.00
CA TYR A 48 -14.98 -3.57 -2.51
C TYR A 48 -15.91 -4.12 -1.43
N ARG A 49 -15.38 -4.85 -0.46
CA ARG A 49 -16.13 -5.41 0.68
C ARG A 49 -15.20 -5.96 1.76
N THR A 50 -15.69 -5.99 2.98
CA THR A 50 -15.05 -6.73 4.07
C THR A 50 -14.95 -8.22 3.69
N PRO A 51 -13.76 -8.84 3.78
CA PRO A 51 -13.59 -10.26 3.45
C PRO A 51 -14.27 -11.17 4.50
N ALA A 52 -14.55 -12.41 4.10
CA ALA A 52 -15.01 -13.41 5.06
C ALA A 52 -13.89 -13.73 6.08
N LEU A 53 -14.25 -13.96 7.33
CA LEU A 53 -13.30 -14.29 8.41
C LEU A 53 -12.44 -15.53 8.07
N SER A 54 -13.02 -16.54 7.40
CA SER A 54 -12.29 -17.73 6.93
C SER A 54 -11.21 -17.39 5.90
N THR A 55 -11.45 -16.39 5.05
CA THR A 55 -10.47 -15.90 4.08
C THR A 55 -9.28 -15.25 4.79
N VAL A 56 -9.54 -14.38 5.78
CA VAL A 56 -8.49 -13.71 6.56
C VAL A 56 -7.65 -14.70 7.36
N ARG A 57 -8.29 -15.69 8.00
CA ARG A 57 -7.59 -16.80 8.67
C ARG A 57 -6.75 -17.62 7.68
N GLY A 58 -7.25 -17.81 6.46
CA GLY A 58 -6.50 -18.48 5.38
C GLY A 58 -5.26 -17.67 4.96
N TRP A 59 -5.33 -16.35 4.92
CA TRP A 59 -4.16 -15.49 4.67
C TRP A 59 -3.12 -15.61 5.78
N TYR A 60 -3.56 -15.55 7.04
CA TYR A 60 -2.68 -15.72 8.20
C TYR A 60 -1.91 -17.05 8.14
N ALA A 61 -2.63 -18.16 7.90
CA ALA A 61 -2.06 -19.51 7.89
C ALA A 61 -1.07 -19.76 6.73
N LYS A 62 -1.22 -19.04 5.60
CA LYS A 62 -0.41 -19.23 4.39
C LYS A 62 0.86 -18.39 4.33
N THR A 63 1.14 -17.58 5.33
CA THR A 63 2.31 -16.69 5.35
C THR A 63 3.20 -16.98 6.54
N PRO A 64 4.52 -16.76 6.44
CA PRO A 64 5.45 -16.99 7.55
C PRO A 64 5.26 -15.95 8.66
N PRO A 65 5.80 -16.20 9.88
CA PRO A 65 5.95 -15.18 10.90
C PRO A 65 6.67 -13.93 10.36
N GLY A 66 6.24 -12.75 10.82
CA GLY A 66 6.80 -11.47 10.38
C GLY A 66 6.31 -10.95 9.02
N PHE A 67 5.48 -11.71 8.29
CA PHE A 67 4.79 -11.19 7.10
C PHE A 67 3.73 -10.17 7.51
N LEU A 68 3.62 -9.02 6.81
CA LEU A 68 2.61 -8.00 7.09
C LEU A 68 1.60 -7.86 5.94
N PHE A 69 0.34 -7.75 6.31
CA PHE A 69 -0.76 -7.41 5.41
C PHE A 69 -1.17 -5.96 5.62
N ALA A 70 -0.94 -5.09 4.66
CA ALA A 70 -1.66 -3.84 4.57
C ALA A 70 -3.00 -4.07 3.87
N ALA A 71 -4.03 -3.31 4.20
CA ALA A 71 -5.34 -3.50 3.58
C ALA A 71 -6.04 -2.16 3.34
N LYS A 72 -6.76 -2.06 2.22
CA LYS A 72 -7.62 -0.90 1.98
C LYS A 72 -8.90 -1.02 2.79
N VAL A 73 -9.25 0.05 3.48
CA VAL A 73 -10.55 0.18 4.13
C VAL A 73 -11.66 0.15 3.07
N PRO A 74 -12.78 -0.53 3.30
CA PRO A 74 -13.87 -0.64 2.34
C PRO A 74 -14.40 0.71 1.83
N GLN A 75 -14.81 0.73 0.55
CA GLN A 75 -15.30 1.95 -0.12
C GLN A 75 -16.53 2.56 0.56
N VAL A 76 -17.33 1.76 1.26
CA VAL A 76 -18.46 2.26 2.03
C VAL A 76 -18.05 3.35 3.02
N VAL A 77 -16.86 3.22 3.64
CA VAL A 77 -16.32 4.21 4.58
C VAL A 77 -15.78 5.44 3.85
N THR A 78 -15.00 5.24 2.78
CA THR A 78 -14.19 6.32 2.16
C THR A 78 -14.86 6.99 0.97
N HIS A 79 -15.73 6.30 0.22
CA HIS A 79 -16.33 6.78 -1.03
C HIS A 79 -17.84 6.97 -0.93
N GLU A 80 -18.57 6.04 -0.33
CA GLU A 80 -20.01 6.09 -0.26
C GLU A 80 -20.46 7.01 0.87
N LYS A 81 -20.15 6.67 2.11
CA LYS A 81 -20.47 7.44 3.32
C LYS A 81 -19.53 8.61 3.58
N VAL A 82 -18.31 8.54 3.05
CA VAL A 82 -17.26 9.57 3.18
C VAL A 82 -17.14 10.06 4.63
N LEU A 83 -16.80 9.11 5.50
CA LEU A 83 -16.53 9.30 6.94
C LEU A 83 -17.73 9.72 7.80
N VAL A 84 -18.96 9.66 7.27
CA VAL A 84 -20.18 9.98 8.02
C VAL A 84 -20.97 8.70 8.26
N ASP A 85 -21.41 8.45 9.49
CA ASP A 85 -22.22 7.28 9.88
C ASP A 85 -21.66 5.93 9.40
N CYS A 86 -20.34 5.79 9.44
CA CYS A 86 -19.63 4.59 8.95
C CYS A 86 -18.95 3.78 10.07
N ASP A 87 -19.23 4.10 11.33
CA ASP A 87 -18.58 3.48 12.49
C ASP A 87 -18.83 1.96 12.54
N GLU A 88 -20.04 1.51 12.21
CA GLU A 88 -20.40 0.08 12.19
C GLU A 88 -19.63 -0.66 11.08
N ASP A 89 -19.59 -0.10 9.85
CA ASP A 89 -18.87 -0.69 8.72
C ASP A 89 -17.37 -0.80 9.02
N LEU A 90 -16.79 0.26 9.60
CA LEU A 90 -15.38 0.26 9.98
C LEU A 90 -15.11 -0.77 11.08
N ASN A 91 -15.92 -0.81 12.14
CA ASN A 91 -15.77 -1.74 13.24
C ASN A 91 -15.90 -3.21 12.78
N GLN A 92 -16.83 -3.51 11.89
CA GLN A 92 -16.97 -4.84 11.29
C GLN A 92 -15.72 -5.21 10.50
N PHE A 93 -15.18 -4.28 9.71
CA PHE A 93 -13.95 -4.49 8.97
C PHE A 93 -12.77 -4.76 9.90
N LEU A 94 -12.54 -3.89 10.89
CA LEU A 94 -11.46 -4.03 11.87
C LEU A 94 -11.53 -5.39 12.60
N LYS A 95 -12.70 -5.73 13.15
CA LYS A 95 -12.93 -7.02 13.82
C LYS A 95 -12.63 -8.23 12.93
N THR A 96 -12.87 -8.11 11.63
CA THR A 96 -12.55 -9.18 10.69
C THR A 96 -11.05 -9.25 10.44
N MET A 97 -10.40 -8.10 10.27
CA MET A 97 -8.96 -8.02 10.01
C MET A 97 -8.10 -8.40 11.22
N ASP A 98 -8.63 -8.29 12.45
CA ASP A 98 -7.96 -8.74 13.68
C ASP A 98 -7.57 -10.23 13.64
N ALA A 99 -8.19 -11.04 12.79
CA ALA A 99 -7.78 -12.43 12.57
C ALA A 99 -6.39 -12.58 11.93
N LEU A 100 -5.77 -11.49 11.47
CA LEU A 100 -4.36 -11.45 11.06
C LEU A 100 -3.40 -11.33 12.26
N ASN A 101 -3.89 -11.02 13.47
CA ASN A 101 -3.08 -10.84 14.68
C ASN A 101 -1.84 -9.96 14.41
N GLU A 102 -0.64 -10.43 14.76
CA GLU A 102 0.65 -9.72 14.58
C GLU A 102 1.03 -9.47 13.11
N LYS A 103 0.31 -10.08 12.16
CA LYS A 103 0.51 -9.87 10.72
C LYS A 103 -0.36 -8.74 10.16
N LEU A 104 -1.23 -8.14 11.00
CA LEU A 104 -1.99 -6.96 10.59
C LEU A 104 -1.07 -5.75 10.52
N GLY A 105 -0.85 -5.28 9.31
CA GLY A 105 -0.12 -4.04 9.01
C GLY A 105 -1.07 -2.84 8.90
N PRO A 106 -0.63 -1.76 8.24
CA PRO A 106 -1.42 -0.54 8.13
C PRO A 106 -2.72 -0.73 7.33
N LEU A 107 -3.75 -0.01 7.76
CA LEU A 107 -5.04 0.08 7.11
C LEU A 107 -5.13 1.42 6.36
N LEU A 108 -5.39 1.37 5.05
CA LEU A 108 -5.37 2.52 4.17
C LEU A 108 -6.77 3.08 3.92
N PHE A 109 -7.02 4.29 4.38
CA PHE A 109 -8.15 5.12 3.94
C PHE A 109 -7.77 5.82 2.64
N GLN A 110 -8.09 5.22 1.50
CA GLN A 110 -7.86 5.84 0.20
C GLN A 110 -9.10 6.60 -0.24
N PHE A 111 -8.96 7.89 -0.46
CA PHE A 111 -9.99 8.75 -1.02
C PHE A 111 -9.75 8.95 -2.53
N GLY A 112 -10.84 8.96 -3.30
CA GLY A 112 -10.81 9.36 -4.70
C GLY A 112 -10.64 10.87 -4.86
N TYR A 113 -10.63 11.32 -6.10
CA TYR A 113 -10.75 12.75 -6.39
C TYR A 113 -12.18 13.21 -6.08
N PHE A 114 -12.30 14.21 -5.24
CA PHE A 114 -13.58 14.86 -4.94
C PHE A 114 -13.70 16.18 -5.70
N ASN A 115 -14.79 16.34 -6.41
CA ASN A 115 -15.13 17.61 -7.06
C ASN A 115 -15.82 18.59 -6.09
N ALA A 116 -16.03 19.83 -6.54
CA ALA A 116 -16.63 20.88 -5.72
C ALA A 116 -18.10 20.62 -5.31
N SER A 117 -18.81 19.69 -5.97
CA SER A 117 -20.16 19.29 -5.54
C SER A 117 -20.14 18.40 -4.29
N LYS A 118 -19.03 17.68 -4.04
CA LYS A 118 -18.87 16.85 -2.85
C LYS A 118 -18.21 17.60 -1.70
N PHE A 119 -17.18 18.39 -1.98
CA PHE A 119 -16.50 19.29 -1.05
C PHE A 119 -16.06 20.55 -1.78
N LYS A 120 -16.40 21.71 -1.25
CA LYS A 120 -16.03 23.01 -1.85
C LYS A 120 -14.50 23.22 -1.88
N ASN A 121 -13.82 22.73 -0.83
CA ASN A 121 -12.37 22.87 -0.65
C ASN A 121 -11.82 21.83 0.34
N GLY A 122 -10.50 21.84 0.56
CA GLY A 122 -9.83 20.92 1.50
C GLY A 122 -10.23 21.14 2.96
N GLU A 123 -10.61 22.35 3.34
CA GLU A 123 -11.05 22.66 4.71
C GLU A 123 -12.37 21.97 5.06
N GLU A 124 -13.31 21.94 4.13
CA GLU A 124 -14.56 21.19 4.31
C GLU A 124 -14.31 19.68 4.41
N PHE A 125 -13.34 19.15 3.65
CA PHE A 125 -12.94 17.75 3.82
C PHE A 125 -12.27 17.51 5.20
N LEU A 126 -11.37 18.39 5.64
CA LEU A 126 -10.72 18.29 6.94
C LEU A 126 -11.72 18.39 8.10
N SER A 127 -12.81 19.15 7.97
CA SER A 127 -13.86 19.22 8.99
C SER A 127 -14.57 17.88 9.21
N ARG A 128 -14.53 16.96 8.25
CA ARG A 128 -15.00 15.56 8.42
C ARG A 128 -13.87 14.64 8.84
N LEU A 129 -12.69 14.81 8.26
CA LEU A 129 -11.55 13.92 8.51
C LEU A 129 -11.10 14.00 9.97
N LYS A 130 -10.92 15.19 10.52
CA LYS A 130 -10.39 15.38 11.88
C LYS A 130 -11.23 14.67 12.95
N PRO A 131 -12.54 14.91 13.09
CA PRO A 131 -13.35 14.21 14.10
C PRO A 131 -13.48 12.71 13.83
N PHE A 132 -13.30 12.25 12.59
CA PHE A 132 -13.22 10.83 12.29
C PHE A 132 -11.91 10.21 12.82
N LEU A 133 -10.77 10.87 12.60
CA LEU A 133 -9.47 10.40 13.09
C LEU A 133 -9.41 10.36 14.63
N GLU A 134 -10.06 11.31 15.31
CA GLU A 134 -10.17 11.36 16.78
C GLU A 134 -10.86 10.13 17.37
N LYS A 135 -11.80 9.53 16.62
CA LYS A 135 -12.56 8.34 17.04
C LYS A 135 -11.88 7.02 16.69
N LEU A 136 -10.81 7.03 15.90
CA LEU A 136 -10.15 5.80 15.50
C LEU A 136 -9.63 5.02 16.71
N PRO A 137 -9.83 3.69 16.75
CA PRO A 137 -9.37 2.88 17.86
C PRO A 137 -7.85 2.85 17.91
N LYS A 138 -7.30 2.89 19.12
CA LYS A 138 -5.86 2.72 19.36
C LYS A 138 -5.42 1.28 19.08
N GLY A 139 -4.14 1.10 18.73
CA GLY A 139 -3.57 -0.23 18.46
C GLY A 139 -3.50 -0.62 16.99
N TYR A 140 -4.16 0.13 16.11
CA TYR A 140 -4.03 -0.02 14.68
C TYR A 140 -3.09 1.02 14.09
N LYS A 141 -2.48 0.69 12.95
CA LYS A 141 -1.74 1.64 12.12
C LYS A 141 -2.63 2.07 10.96
N PHE A 142 -2.79 3.38 10.79
CA PHE A 142 -3.63 3.92 9.72
C PHE A 142 -2.81 4.79 8.77
N ALA A 143 -3.18 4.73 7.49
CA ALA A 143 -2.65 5.62 6.46
C ALA A 143 -3.81 6.30 5.71
N VAL A 144 -3.60 7.51 5.24
CA VAL A 144 -4.55 8.27 4.43
C VAL A 144 -3.93 8.64 3.09
N GLU A 145 -4.65 8.31 2.02
CA GLU A 145 -4.34 8.72 0.64
C GLU A 145 -5.41 9.67 0.14
N ILE A 146 -4.99 10.85 -0.35
CA ILE A 146 -5.88 11.77 -1.08
C ILE A 146 -5.43 11.94 -2.52
N ARG A 147 -6.37 12.30 -3.40
CA ARG A 147 -6.14 12.53 -4.84
C ARG A 147 -6.49 13.94 -5.29
N ASN A 148 -6.76 14.84 -4.36
CA ASN A 148 -6.93 16.26 -4.59
C ASN A 148 -5.61 16.97 -4.29
N LYS A 149 -4.80 17.23 -5.32
CA LYS A 149 -3.46 17.82 -5.17
C LYS A 149 -3.46 19.17 -4.42
N ALA A 150 -4.54 19.95 -4.60
CA ALA A 150 -4.67 21.25 -3.94
C ALA A 150 -4.95 21.17 -2.43
N TRP A 151 -5.30 19.97 -1.90
CA TRP A 151 -5.53 19.76 -0.48
C TRP A 151 -4.31 19.23 0.25
N LEU A 152 -3.25 18.91 -0.49
CA LEU A 152 -1.99 18.43 0.08
C LEU A 152 -1.17 19.65 0.51
N ASP A 153 -1.54 20.23 1.63
CA ASP A 153 -0.92 21.40 2.27
C ASP A 153 -0.49 21.10 3.71
N GLU A 154 0.10 22.08 4.39
CA GLU A 154 0.61 21.94 5.75
C GLU A 154 -0.50 21.58 6.74
N ARG A 155 -1.70 22.16 6.60
CA ARG A 155 -2.84 21.89 7.48
C ARG A 155 -3.26 20.42 7.39
N PHE A 156 -3.27 19.86 6.18
CA PHE A 156 -3.61 18.46 5.98
C PHE A 156 -2.59 17.52 6.62
N VAL A 157 -1.29 17.76 6.40
CA VAL A 157 -0.24 16.91 6.99
C VAL A 157 -0.17 17.05 8.51
N ASP A 158 -0.46 18.23 9.06
CA ASP A 158 -0.51 18.47 10.49
C ASP A 158 -1.65 17.69 11.16
N VAL A 159 -2.85 17.70 10.59
CA VAL A 159 -3.97 16.89 11.07
C VAL A 159 -3.60 15.42 11.11
N LEU A 160 -2.95 14.88 10.08
CA LEU A 160 -2.52 13.48 10.09
C LEU A 160 -1.47 13.23 11.18
N ARG A 161 -0.52 14.14 11.35
CA ARG A 161 0.56 14.03 12.34
C ARG A 161 0.03 14.08 13.76
N GLU A 162 -0.91 14.99 14.06
CA GLU A 162 -1.57 15.09 15.39
C GLU A 162 -2.22 13.76 15.80
N HIS A 163 -2.71 12.97 14.84
CA HIS A 163 -3.37 11.70 15.09
C HIS A 163 -2.46 10.48 14.86
N GLY A 164 -1.18 10.67 14.53
CA GLY A 164 -0.24 9.58 14.25
C GLY A 164 -0.61 8.74 13.02
N VAL A 165 -1.35 9.30 12.07
CA VAL A 165 -1.78 8.66 10.82
C VAL A 165 -0.78 8.96 9.72
N ALA A 166 -0.35 7.92 8.98
CA ALA A 166 0.61 8.11 7.91
C ALA A 166 -0.02 8.77 6.67
N LEU A 167 0.65 9.78 6.11
CA LEU A 167 0.36 10.19 4.74
C LEU A 167 0.85 9.10 3.79
N ALA A 168 -0.03 8.58 2.93
CA ALA A 168 0.37 7.72 1.85
C ALA A 168 1.06 8.54 0.75
N LEU A 169 2.34 8.27 0.53
CA LEU A 169 3.12 8.86 -0.54
C LEU A 169 2.84 8.12 -1.83
N ILE A 170 2.25 8.78 -2.81
CA ILE A 170 1.82 8.14 -4.05
C ILE A 170 2.60 8.63 -5.25
N ASP A 171 2.86 7.73 -6.18
CA ASP A 171 3.38 8.04 -7.51
C ASP A 171 2.25 7.83 -8.52
N GLN A 172 1.60 8.93 -8.89
CA GLN A 172 0.48 8.97 -9.80
C GLN A 172 0.58 10.23 -10.68
N SER A 173 0.26 10.10 -11.97
CA SER A 173 0.57 11.12 -12.99
C SER A 173 0.07 12.54 -12.70
N TRP A 174 -1.08 12.69 -12.05
CA TRP A 174 -1.67 14.01 -11.77
C TRP A 174 -1.43 14.52 -10.34
N MET A 175 -0.74 13.74 -9.50
CA MET A 175 -0.36 14.17 -8.15
C MET A 175 1.09 14.69 -8.15
N PRO A 176 1.43 15.64 -7.27
CA PRO A 176 2.80 16.10 -7.15
C PRO A 176 3.70 14.95 -6.68
N ARG A 177 4.91 14.90 -7.20
CA ARG A 177 5.88 13.87 -6.81
C ARG A 177 6.37 14.14 -5.38
N PRO A 178 6.44 13.14 -4.50
CA PRO A 178 6.86 13.35 -3.11
C PRO A 178 8.24 13.98 -2.96
N TRP A 179 9.19 13.71 -3.85
CA TRP A 179 10.51 14.34 -3.80
C TRP A 179 10.49 15.83 -4.18
N GLU A 180 9.52 16.29 -4.99
CA GLU A 180 9.34 17.71 -5.33
C GLU A 180 8.73 18.50 -4.16
N MET A 181 7.99 17.83 -3.30
CA MET A 181 7.40 18.41 -2.10
C MET A 181 8.34 18.35 -0.89
N ASN A 182 9.34 17.46 -0.93
CA ASN A 182 10.30 17.29 0.15
C ASN A 182 11.10 18.57 0.39
N GLY A 183 11.03 19.11 1.59
CA GLY A 183 11.60 20.43 1.95
C GLY A 183 10.58 21.59 1.95
N LYS A 184 9.39 21.39 1.32
CA LYS A 184 8.25 22.31 1.42
C LYS A 184 7.25 21.86 2.46
N LEU A 185 7.02 20.54 2.54
CA LEU A 185 6.14 19.88 3.50
C LEU A 185 6.88 18.73 4.20
N ASN A 186 6.66 18.58 5.50
CA ASN A 186 7.12 17.40 6.21
C ASN A 186 6.13 16.24 5.96
N LEU A 187 6.42 15.42 4.95
CA LEU A 187 5.57 14.34 4.49
C LEU A 187 5.49 13.14 5.46
N ILE A 188 6.33 13.14 6.50
CA ILE A 188 6.31 12.05 7.50
C ILE A 188 5.41 12.47 8.65
N THR A 189 4.28 11.80 8.75
CA THR A 189 3.21 12.13 9.71
C THR A 189 2.97 11.04 10.76
N SER A 190 3.72 9.93 10.71
CA SER A 190 3.58 8.79 11.62
C SER A 190 4.93 8.11 11.86
N ASP A 191 4.95 7.06 12.69
CA ASP A 191 6.11 6.19 12.97
C ASP A 191 6.44 5.21 11.84
N PHE A 192 5.69 5.27 10.74
CA PHE A 192 5.92 4.52 9.51
C PHE A 192 5.58 5.37 8.28
N THR A 193 6.10 4.96 7.12
CA THR A 193 5.81 5.57 5.81
C THR A 193 5.12 4.55 4.92
N TYR A 194 4.05 4.99 4.26
CA TYR A 194 3.27 4.19 3.32
C TYR A 194 3.47 4.71 1.90
N VAL A 195 3.95 3.87 0.99
CA VAL A 195 4.28 4.26 -0.38
C VAL A 195 3.47 3.43 -1.37
N ARG A 196 2.92 4.06 -2.39
CA ARG A 196 2.21 3.40 -3.48
C ARG A 196 2.68 3.89 -4.84
N TRP A 197 3.26 3.00 -5.62
CA TRP A 197 3.61 3.24 -7.02
C TRP A 197 2.42 2.84 -7.89
N LEU A 198 1.63 3.83 -8.30
CA LEU A 198 0.32 3.62 -8.94
C LEU A 198 0.36 3.81 -10.46
N GLY A 199 1.16 4.76 -10.95
CA GLY A 199 1.25 5.10 -12.37
C GLY A 199 0.00 5.78 -12.93
N ASP A 200 -0.14 5.71 -14.25
CA ASP A 200 -1.33 6.14 -14.96
C ASP A 200 -2.06 4.92 -15.54
N ARG A 201 -3.27 4.67 -15.02
CA ARG A 201 -4.06 3.52 -15.43
C ARG A 201 -4.42 3.55 -16.90
N LYS A 202 -4.78 4.73 -17.44
CA LYS A 202 -5.17 4.86 -18.84
C LYS A 202 -3.97 4.62 -19.75
N GLU A 203 -2.84 5.23 -19.46
CA GLU A 203 -1.59 5.08 -20.22
C GLU A 203 -1.18 3.62 -20.38
N ILE A 204 -1.25 2.84 -19.30
CA ILE A 204 -0.80 1.45 -19.31
C ILE A 204 -1.83 0.50 -19.91
N GLU A 205 -3.14 0.70 -19.66
CA GLU A 205 -4.20 -0.15 -20.21
C GLU A 205 -4.37 0.01 -21.72
N GLU A 206 -3.93 1.13 -22.31
CA GLU A 206 -3.82 1.31 -23.75
C GLU A 206 -2.70 0.43 -24.36
N GLN A 207 -1.69 0.03 -23.58
CA GLN A 207 -0.55 -0.75 -24.03
C GLN A 207 -0.66 -2.23 -23.69
N THR A 208 -1.29 -2.58 -22.59
CA THR A 208 -1.46 -3.96 -22.15
C THR A 208 -2.63 -4.15 -21.19
N THR A 209 -3.23 -5.35 -21.25
CA THR A 209 -4.19 -5.86 -20.25
C THR A 209 -3.64 -7.09 -19.51
N THR A 210 -2.42 -7.49 -19.82
CA THR A 210 -1.67 -8.57 -19.16
C THR A 210 -0.46 -7.98 -18.42
N TRP A 211 -0.31 -8.37 -17.16
CA TRP A 211 0.71 -7.82 -16.26
C TRP A 211 1.91 -8.77 -16.15
N ASP A 212 2.40 -9.29 -17.28
CA ASP A 212 3.44 -10.32 -17.36
C ASP A 212 4.87 -9.76 -17.43
N LYS A 213 5.02 -8.50 -17.82
CA LYS A 213 6.32 -7.82 -17.97
C LYS A 213 6.24 -6.33 -17.73
N VAL A 214 7.37 -5.70 -17.42
CA VAL A 214 7.53 -4.25 -17.42
C VAL A 214 7.41 -3.73 -18.87
N ILE A 215 6.63 -2.67 -19.06
CA ILE A 215 6.36 -2.05 -20.36
C ILE A 215 6.86 -0.60 -20.39
N ILE A 216 6.65 0.13 -19.28
CA ILE A 216 7.08 1.53 -19.14
C ILE A 216 8.35 1.54 -18.28
N ASP A 217 9.39 2.18 -18.81
CA ASP A 217 10.61 2.44 -18.02
C ASP A 217 10.32 3.50 -16.96
N ARG A 218 10.56 3.15 -15.71
CA ARG A 218 10.39 3.99 -14.52
C ARG A 218 11.69 4.07 -13.71
N GLU A 219 12.83 3.80 -14.32
CA GLU A 219 14.11 3.79 -13.61
C GLU A 219 14.42 5.14 -12.97
N GLY A 220 14.19 6.22 -13.71
CA GLY A 220 14.41 7.59 -13.23
C GLY A 220 13.57 7.94 -12.01
N GLU A 221 12.26 7.66 -12.05
CA GLU A 221 11.34 7.90 -10.93
C GLU A 221 11.69 7.01 -9.73
N LEU A 222 11.98 5.74 -9.97
CA LEU A 222 12.38 4.81 -8.90
C LEU A 222 13.71 5.22 -8.25
N PHE A 223 14.63 5.81 -9.01
CA PHE A 223 15.87 6.36 -8.45
C PHE A 223 15.61 7.55 -7.52
N GLU A 224 14.69 8.46 -7.87
CA GLU A 224 14.26 9.53 -6.96
C GLU A 224 13.58 8.98 -5.70
N TRP A 225 12.75 7.94 -5.85
CA TRP A 225 12.19 7.22 -4.71
C TRP A 225 13.26 6.63 -3.79
N VAL A 226 14.30 6.01 -4.34
CA VAL A 226 15.42 5.48 -3.55
C VAL A 226 16.08 6.58 -2.74
N LYS A 227 16.36 7.74 -3.33
CA LYS A 227 16.96 8.89 -2.63
C LYS A 227 16.07 9.38 -1.48
N LEU A 228 14.76 9.51 -1.74
CA LEU A 228 13.79 9.94 -0.74
C LEU A 228 13.70 8.94 0.42
N LEU A 229 13.51 7.67 0.09
CA LEU A 229 13.28 6.61 1.09
C LEU A 229 14.53 6.27 1.90
N LYS A 230 15.74 6.46 1.36
CA LYS A 230 16.98 6.37 2.15
C LYS A 230 17.02 7.43 3.25
N LYS A 231 16.60 8.68 2.97
CA LYS A 231 16.47 9.72 4.01
C LYS A 231 15.44 9.38 5.08
N VAL A 232 14.34 8.73 4.70
CA VAL A 232 13.34 8.23 5.65
C VAL A 232 13.94 7.11 6.53
N GLN A 233 14.67 6.19 5.93
CA GLN A 233 15.35 5.10 6.63
C GLN A 233 16.38 5.60 7.65
N GLU A 234 17.14 6.66 7.32
CA GLU A 234 18.10 7.32 8.23
C GLU A 234 17.41 7.85 9.49
N ARG A 235 16.15 8.28 9.38
CA ARG A 235 15.31 8.70 10.51
C ARG A 235 14.75 7.54 11.34
N ARG A 236 15.11 6.30 11.02
CA ARG A 236 14.65 5.06 11.66
C ARG A 236 13.14 4.83 11.57
N ILE A 237 12.51 5.29 10.50
CA ILE A 237 11.08 5.16 10.23
C ILE A 237 10.89 3.93 9.34
N MET A 238 10.00 3.02 9.74
CA MET A 238 9.65 1.85 8.94
C MET A 238 9.00 2.27 7.62
N ILE A 239 9.37 1.62 6.53
CA ILE A 239 8.84 1.89 5.19
C ILE A 239 8.06 0.67 4.71
N LEU A 240 6.81 0.89 4.27
CA LEU A 240 6.04 -0.09 3.50
C LEU A 240 5.79 0.49 2.11
N ALA A 241 6.25 -0.20 1.06
CA ALA A 241 6.10 0.26 -0.31
C ALA A 241 5.45 -0.80 -1.20
N PHE A 242 4.44 -0.40 -1.95
CA PHE A 242 3.58 -1.27 -2.75
C PHE A 242 3.57 -0.86 -4.22
N ALA A 243 3.96 -1.79 -5.09
CA ALA A 243 3.91 -1.58 -6.53
C ALA A 243 2.58 -2.09 -7.10
N ASN A 244 1.87 -1.22 -7.81
CA ASN A 244 0.73 -1.61 -8.63
C ASN A 244 1.22 -1.98 -10.05
N ASN A 245 0.54 -2.92 -10.71
CA ASN A 245 0.86 -3.29 -12.07
C ASN A 245 0.76 -2.10 -13.05
N HIS A 246 -0.17 -1.18 -12.80
CA HIS A 246 -0.35 0.02 -13.64
C HIS A 246 0.82 1.00 -13.59
N TYR A 247 1.77 0.84 -12.65
CA TYR A 247 2.93 1.73 -12.57
C TYR A 247 3.86 1.57 -13.78
N ALA A 248 4.19 0.32 -14.10
CA ALA A 248 5.15 0.02 -15.17
C ALA A 248 4.75 -1.20 -16.02
N GLY A 249 3.58 -1.81 -15.82
CA GLY A 249 3.12 -3.03 -16.51
C GLY A 249 3.28 -4.31 -15.69
N ASN A 250 4.12 -4.32 -14.65
CA ASN A 250 4.34 -5.51 -13.83
C ASN A 250 4.83 -5.12 -12.43
N GLY A 251 4.02 -5.37 -11.40
CA GLY A 251 4.37 -5.04 -10.02
C GLY A 251 5.62 -5.75 -9.51
N PRO A 252 5.77 -7.06 -9.66
CA PRO A 252 7.00 -7.78 -9.31
C PRO A 252 8.25 -7.24 -10.01
N GLY A 253 8.16 -6.94 -11.32
CA GLY A 253 9.26 -6.36 -12.09
C GLY A 253 9.65 -4.96 -11.60
N THR A 254 8.66 -4.14 -11.23
CA THR A 254 8.90 -2.83 -10.60
C THR A 254 9.68 -2.97 -9.30
N LEU A 255 9.30 -3.94 -8.44
CA LEU A 255 10.00 -4.19 -7.18
C LEU A 255 11.42 -4.71 -7.39
N GLU A 256 11.63 -5.52 -8.42
CA GLU A 256 12.97 -6.02 -8.74
C GLU A 256 13.89 -4.87 -9.18
N LEU A 257 13.42 -3.98 -10.07
CA LEU A 257 14.18 -2.78 -10.47
C LEU A 257 14.44 -1.86 -9.26
N PHE A 258 13.46 -1.65 -8.40
CA PHE A 258 13.67 -0.87 -7.18
C PHE A 258 14.74 -1.48 -6.27
N ARG A 259 14.76 -2.81 -6.09
CA ARG A 259 15.77 -3.51 -5.30
C ARG A 259 17.19 -3.32 -5.86
N GLN A 260 17.33 -3.41 -7.18
CA GLN A 260 18.62 -3.18 -7.86
C GLN A 260 19.13 -1.75 -7.61
N LEU A 261 18.26 -0.76 -7.76
CA LEU A 261 18.58 0.66 -7.50
C LEU A 261 18.86 0.95 -6.02
N TRP A 262 18.18 0.23 -5.12
CA TRP A 262 18.40 0.37 -3.66
C TRP A 262 19.78 -0.09 -3.23
N GLY A 263 20.31 -1.12 -3.88
CA GLY A 263 21.56 -1.81 -3.58
C GLY A 263 21.35 -2.97 -2.61
N ASP A 264 21.79 -4.16 -2.98
CA ASP A 264 21.51 -5.45 -2.31
C ASP A 264 21.89 -5.57 -0.82
N LYS A 265 22.65 -4.63 -0.26
CA LYS A 265 23.20 -4.72 1.11
C LYS A 265 22.22 -4.35 2.23
N GLY A 266 20.96 -4.05 1.95
CA GLY A 266 20.02 -3.52 2.96
C GLY A 266 18.60 -4.02 2.90
N LEU A 267 18.23 -4.86 1.95
CA LEU A 267 16.87 -5.41 1.87
C LEU A 267 16.81 -6.77 2.55
N PRO A 268 15.87 -7.00 3.49
CA PRO A 268 15.71 -8.33 4.05
C PRO A 268 15.34 -9.30 2.92
N ALA A 269 16.16 -10.35 2.75
CA ALA A 269 15.72 -11.53 2.03
C ALA A 269 14.44 -12.01 2.71
N ALA A 270 13.44 -12.45 1.93
CA ALA A 270 12.28 -13.10 2.50
C ALA A 270 12.78 -14.20 3.45
N SER A 271 12.54 -14.02 4.75
CA SER A 271 13.01 -14.94 5.77
C SER A 271 12.21 -16.23 5.68
N GLY A 272 12.72 -17.21 4.95
CA GLY A 272 12.15 -18.53 4.86
C GLY A 272 13.22 -19.50 4.40
N LYS A 273 13.79 -20.29 5.31
CA LYS A 273 14.33 -21.59 4.94
C LYS A 273 13.24 -22.29 4.14
N GLN A 274 13.51 -22.59 2.87
CA GLN A 274 12.65 -23.43 2.06
C GLN A 274 12.37 -24.74 2.82
N PRO A 275 11.11 -25.13 3.04
CA PRO A 275 10.82 -26.55 3.18
C PRO A 275 11.16 -27.15 1.81
N SER A 276 12.07 -28.11 1.76
CA SER A 276 12.36 -28.89 0.56
C SER A 276 11.07 -29.56 0.11
N LEU A 277 10.47 -29.08 -0.98
CA LEU A 277 9.30 -29.68 -1.62
C LEU A 277 9.68 -30.93 -2.45
N PHE A 278 10.90 -31.48 -2.25
CA PHE A 278 11.40 -32.68 -2.93
C PHE A 278 12.09 -33.62 -1.93
N GLU A 279 11.36 -34.07 -0.92
CA GLU A 279 11.64 -35.33 -0.24
C GLU A 279 10.30 -36.00 0.08
N ARG A 280 9.74 -36.67 -0.91
CA ARG A 280 9.13 -38.02 -0.93
C ARG A 280 8.51 -38.31 -2.28
#